data_1c99a647b2c98ba261a49c2b4307ce17
#
_entry.id   1c99a647b2c98ba261a49c2b4307ce17
#
_cell.length_a   1.000
_cell.length_b   1.000
_cell.length_c   1.000
_cell.angle_alpha   90.00
_cell.angle_beta   90.00
_cell.angle_gamma   90.00
#
_symmetry.space_group_name_H-M   'P 1'
#
loop_
_entity.id
_entity.type
_entity.pdbx_description
1 polymer ?
#
loop_
_entity_poly.entity_id
_entity_poly.type
_entity_poly.pdbx_seq_one_letter_code
_entity_poly.pdbx_strand_id
1 'polypeptide(L)'
;MFCSTPWRISPLCLFLALSLPASAATLPELWPLQPNPTTLSNQLAAAQAVPVALQPALQFQKTFCAILAGAPSAAWRADLEKFARLTGDDPVTQGIREAARPWLARVWMEDLAAVLRNYYQRHVSFPDTLTALGKDLPESLRVDPWGQPWVYSPHAPTGFAHQFNQRYQLGTTRSPHLSLLHDAITNRRPPAAGWKITPQDIGGARALQFQSVTANSLIQPGGTVDGCVLMFVGDGWALLGGPDQLFTVTF
;
A
#
# COMPACT_ATOMS: atom_id res chain seq x y z
N MET A 1 56.90 40.04 -45.08
CA MET A 1 55.67 39.40 -45.46
C MET A 1 55.01 38.90 -44.17
N PHE A 2 54.04 39.68 -43.69
CA PHE A 2 53.27 39.35 -42.47
C PHE A 2 51.95 38.85 -42.91
N CYS A 3 51.59 37.61 -42.49
CA CYS A 3 50.27 37.04 -42.74
C CYS A 3 49.52 36.97 -41.39
N SER A 4 48.54 37.86 -41.24
CA SER A 4 47.65 37.96 -40.11
C SER A 4 46.42 37.13 -40.37
N THR A 5 46.14 36.08 -39.57
CA THR A 5 44.91 35.32 -39.56
C THR A 5 43.96 35.87 -38.47
N PRO A 6 42.69 36.14 -38.81
CA PRO A 6 41.69 36.61 -37.86
C PRO A 6 41.11 35.45 -37.06
N TRP A 7 41.06 35.61 -35.74
CA TRP A 7 40.39 34.76 -34.80
C TRP A 7 38.85 34.83 -35.00
N ARG A 8 38.23 33.71 -35.32
CA ARG A 8 36.77 33.57 -35.32
C ARG A 8 36.32 33.28 -33.89
N ILE A 9 35.56 34.20 -33.31
CA ILE A 9 34.86 34.03 -32.04
C ILE A 9 33.56 33.26 -32.38
N SER A 10 33.47 32.02 -31.90
CA SER A 10 32.21 31.25 -31.94
C SER A 10 31.21 31.80 -30.90
N PRO A 11 29.97 32.08 -31.26
CA PRO A 11 28.97 32.45 -30.27
C PRO A 11 28.62 31.21 -29.43
N LEU A 12 28.93 31.27 -28.15
CA LEU A 12 28.45 30.33 -27.15
C LEU A 12 26.92 30.46 -27.05
N CYS A 13 26.19 29.54 -27.65
CA CYS A 13 24.73 29.41 -27.44
C CYS A 13 24.48 29.01 -25.98
N LEU A 14 24.20 29.99 -25.17
CA LEU A 14 23.72 29.82 -23.81
C LEU A 14 22.27 29.27 -23.92
N PHE A 15 22.10 27.95 -23.91
CA PHE A 15 20.80 27.35 -23.69
C PHE A 15 20.39 27.64 -22.26
N LEU A 16 19.64 28.70 -22.05
CA LEU A 16 18.80 28.87 -20.87
C LEU A 16 17.74 27.78 -20.95
N ALA A 17 17.96 26.68 -20.24
CA ALA A 17 16.90 25.75 -19.92
C ALA A 17 15.90 26.51 -19.03
N LEU A 18 14.86 27.05 -19.64
CA LEU A 18 13.67 27.50 -18.94
C LEU A 18 13.08 26.25 -18.27
N SER A 19 13.41 26.04 -16.99
CA SER A 19 12.70 25.14 -16.14
C SER A 19 11.29 25.69 -16.01
N LEU A 20 10.35 25.15 -16.79
CA LEU A 20 8.94 25.38 -16.60
C LEU A 20 8.64 25.06 -15.12
N PRO A 21 7.94 25.93 -14.38
CA PRO A 21 7.55 25.63 -13.02
C PRO A 21 6.77 24.30 -13.07
N ALA A 22 7.20 23.32 -12.28
CA ALA A 22 6.48 22.09 -12.12
C ALA A 22 5.04 22.46 -11.73
N SER A 23 4.07 22.11 -12.57
CA SER A 23 2.66 22.36 -12.27
C SER A 23 2.36 21.71 -10.91
N ALA A 24 1.76 22.46 -9.99
CA ALA A 24 1.39 21.91 -8.70
C ALA A 24 0.46 20.72 -8.94
N ALA A 25 0.78 19.58 -8.32
CA ALA A 25 -0.05 18.38 -8.45
C ALA A 25 -1.45 18.64 -7.91
N THR A 26 -2.47 18.24 -8.66
CA THR A 26 -3.86 18.30 -8.19
C THR A 26 -4.11 17.24 -7.13
N LEU A 27 -5.05 17.49 -6.21
CA LEU A 27 -5.33 16.53 -5.12
C LEU A 27 -5.61 15.11 -5.62
N PRO A 28 -6.43 14.87 -6.66
CA PRO A 28 -6.65 13.52 -7.19
C PRO A 28 -5.39 12.81 -7.66
N GLU A 29 -4.41 13.53 -8.19
CA GLU A 29 -3.17 12.95 -8.70
C GLU A 29 -2.26 12.38 -7.61
N LEU A 30 -2.48 12.76 -6.35
CA LEU A 30 -1.69 12.26 -5.22
C LEU A 30 -2.01 10.79 -4.87
N TRP A 31 -3.17 10.28 -5.31
CA TRP A 31 -3.62 8.89 -5.04
C TRP A 31 -4.06 8.21 -6.34
N PRO A 32 -3.14 7.97 -7.29
CA PRO A 32 -3.49 7.35 -8.55
C PRO A 32 -3.88 5.88 -8.37
N LEU A 33 -4.80 5.39 -9.20
CA LEU A 33 -5.21 3.98 -9.19
C LEU A 33 -4.05 3.04 -9.54
N GLN A 34 -3.15 3.48 -10.40
CA GLN A 34 -1.93 2.77 -10.81
C GLN A 34 -0.70 3.65 -10.56
N PRO A 35 -0.18 3.68 -9.31
CA PRO A 35 0.96 4.52 -8.99
C PRO A 35 2.24 4.01 -9.64
N ASN A 36 2.95 4.92 -10.30
CA ASN A 36 4.35 4.77 -10.63
C ASN A 36 5.18 5.43 -9.52
N PRO A 37 6.14 4.75 -8.88
CA PRO A 37 6.87 5.29 -7.74
C PRO A 37 7.59 6.61 -8.03
N THR A 38 8.23 6.74 -9.19
CA THR A 38 8.97 7.95 -9.59
C THR A 38 8.03 9.13 -9.79
N THR A 39 6.95 8.94 -10.56
CA THR A 39 5.95 9.98 -10.80
C THR A 39 5.27 10.39 -9.49
N LEU A 40 4.87 9.41 -8.68
CA LEU A 40 4.22 9.64 -7.39
C LEU A 40 5.14 10.40 -6.42
N SER A 41 6.44 10.07 -6.37
CA SER A 41 7.41 10.80 -5.54
C SER A 41 7.49 12.27 -5.91
N ASN A 42 7.52 12.58 -7.20
CA ASN A 42 7.54 13.96 -7.70
C ASN A 42 6.23 14.71 -7.37
N GLN A 43 5.09 14.06 -7.55
CA GLN A 43 3.77 14.61 -7.19
C GLN A 43 3.65 14.90 -5.69
N LEU A 44 4.11 13.96 -4.84
CA LEU A 44 4.12 14.14 -3.39
C LEU A 44 5.05 15.27 -2.93
N ALA A 45 6.19 15.47 -3.62
CA ALA A 45 7.10 16.59 -3.35
C ALA A 45 6.51 17.94 -3.78
N ALA A 46 5.74 17.96 -4.87
CA ALA A 46 5.07 19.16 -5.39
C ALA A 46 3.71 19.45 -4.72
N ALA A 47 3.23 18.55 -3.84
CA ALA A 47 1.93 18.68 -3.20
C ALA A 47 1.86 19.93 -2.31
N GLN A 48 0.95 20.84 -2.63
CA GLN A 48 0.67 22.06 -1.89
C GLN A 48 -0.78 22.06 -1.41
N ALA A 49 -1.03 22.72 -0.26
CA ALA A 49 -2.38 22.99 0.24
C ALA A 49 -3.31 21.75 0.37
N VAL A 50 -2.74 20.61 0.80
CA VAL A 50 -3.56 19.42 1.10
C VAL A 50 -4.41 19.70 2.36
N PRO A 51 -5.74 19.50 2.31
CA PRO A 51 -6.62 19.71 3.46
C PRO A 51 -6.13 18.97 4.71
N VAL A 52 -6.30 19.58 5.88
CA VAL A 52 -5.85 19.01 7.17
C VAL A 52 -6.43 17.60 7.38
N ALA A 53 -7.70 17.39 7.00
CA ALA A 53 -8.37 16.10 7.10
C ALA A 53 -7.68 14.98 6.26
N LEU A 54 -6.96 15.33 5.18
CA LEU A 54 -6.27 14.38 4.31
C LEU A 54 -4.77 14.27 4.58
N GLN A 55 -4.23 15.03 5.55
CA GLN A 55 -2.81 14.94 5.91
C GLN A 55 -2.37 13.51 6.34
N PRO A 56 -3.16 12.76 7.13
CA PRO A 56 -2.82 11.37 7.44
C PRO A 56 -2.75 10.48 6.19
N ALA A 57 -3.69 10.66 5.24
CA ALA A 57 -3.69 9.93 3.98
C ALA A 57 -2.46 10.28 3.11
N LEU A 58 -2.03 11.54 3.11
CA LEU A 58 -0.80 11.97 2.44
C LEU A 58 0.45 11.33 3.06
N GLN A 59 0.52 11.22 4.38
CA GLN A 59 1.63 10.56 5.06
C GLN A 59 1.67 9.06 4.74
N PHE A 60 0.52 8.39 4.77
CA PHE A 60 0.43 6.99 4.31
C PHE A 60 0.90 6.85 2.85
N GLN A 61 0.50 7.77 1.97
CA GLN A 61 0.90 7.72 0.56
C GLN A 61 2.41 7.85 0.36
N LYS A 62 3.10 8.67 1.19
CA LYS A 62 4.57 8.76 1.18
C LYS A 62 5.21 7.43 1.59
N THR A 63 4.71 6.80 2.65
CA THR A 63 5.16 5.48 3.10
C THR A 63 4.92 4.42 2.01
N PHE A 64 3.75 4.43 1.41
CA PHE A 64 3.39 3.53 0.32
C PHE A 64 4.30 3.72 -0.92
N CYS A 65 4.60 4.97 -1.28
CA CYS A 65 5.54 5.29 -2.35
C CYS A 65 6.95 4.72 -2.06
N ALA A 66 7.42 4.82 -0.82
CA ALA A 66 8.72 4.24 -0.40
C ALA A 66 8.73 2.71 -0.51
N ILE A 67 7.63 2.04 -0.14
CA ILE A 67 7.47 0.59 -0.32
C ILE A 67 7.56 0.23 -1.79
N LEU A 68 6.81 0.90 -2.66
CA LEU A 68 6.79 0.63 -4.10
C LEU A 68 8.13 0.93 -4.79
N ALA A 69 8.89 1.91 -4.28
CA ALA A 69 10.23 2.23 -4.75
C ALA A 69 11.30 1.21 -4.30
N GLY A 70 10.92 0.19 -3.51
CA GLY A 70 11.86 -0.79 -2.99
C GLY A 70 12.81 -0.23 -1.92
N ALA A 71 12.43 0.84 -1.23
CA ALA A 71 13.24 1.39 -0.14
C ALA A 71 13.43 0.34 0.97
N PRO A 72 14.56 0.35 1.69
CA PRO A 72 14.81 -0.57 2.80
C PRO A 72 13.67 -0.53 3.84
N SER A 73 13.25 -1.68 4.34
CA SER A 73 12.11 -1.78 5.29
C SER A 73 12.30 -0.93 6.54
N ALA A 74 13.52 -0.71 6.99
CA ALA A 74 13.84 0.17 8.10
C ALA A 74 13.37 1.63 7.89
N ALA A 75 13.22 2.08 6.64
CA ALA A 75 12.82 3.45 6.33
C ALA A 75 11.30 3.70 6.47
N TRP A 76 10.47 2.67 6.41
CA TRP A 76 9.02 2.82 6.35
C TRP A 76 8.24 1.89 7.30
N ARG A 77 8.88 0.89 7.90
CA ARG A 77 8.22 -0.11 8.74
C ARG A 77 7.52 0.51 9.95
N ALA A 78 8.19 1.40 10.67
CA ALA A 78 7.63 2.04 11.86
C ALA A 78 6.38 2.87 11.55
N ASP A 79 6.40 3.59 10.42
CA ASP A 79 5.22 4.34 9.96
C ASP A 79 4.08 3.40 9.56
N LEU A 80 4.39 2.32 8.86
CA LEU A 80 3.41 1.31 8.49
C LEU A 80 2.74 0.68 9.71
N GLU A 81 3.52 0.32 10.74
CA GLU A 81 3.00 -0.19 12.01
C GLU A 81 2.09 0.82 12.71
N LYS A 82 2.46 2.11 12.69
CA LYS A 82 1.63 3.19 13.22
C LYS A 82 0.30 3.29 12.48
N PHE A 83 0.32 3.27 11.13
CA PHE A 83 -0.90 3.34 10.32
C PHE A 83 -1.82 2.13 10.53
N ALA A 84 -1.27 0.93 10.59
CA ALA A 84 -2.05 -0.29 10.81
C ALA A 84 -2.72 -0.34 12.19
N ARG A 85 -2.18 0.41 13.18
CA ARG A 85 -2.68 0.50 14.56
C ARG A 85 -3.47 1.78 14.85
N LEU A 86 -3.75 2.60 13.85
CA LEU A 86 -4.58 3.80 14.03
C LEU A 86 -5.90 3.43 14.70
N THR A 87 -6.27 4.21 15.70
CA THR A 87 -7.54 4.11 16.40
C THR A 87 -8.42 5.29 16.00
N GLY A 88 -9.69 5.08 15.82
CA GLY A 88 -10.64 6.10 15.41
C GLY A 88 -11.64 5.53 14.39
N ASP A 89 -12.81 6.14 14.37
CA ASP A 89 -13.94 5.72 13.54
C ASP A 89 -14.18 6.69 12.38
N ASP A 90 -13.33 7.72 12.24
CA ASP A 90 -13.44 8.62 11.09
C ASP A 90 -13.03 7.87 9.79
N PRO A 91 -13.66 8.22 8.67
CA PRO A 91 -13.48 7.49 7.40
C PRO A 91 -12.04 7.46 6.89
N VAL A 92 -11.26 8.53 7.13
CA VAL A 92 -9.87 8.63 6.67
C VAL A 92 -8.99 7.67 7.47
N THR A 93 -9.15 7.65 8.79
CA THR A 93 -8.44 6.70 9.68
C THR A 93 -8.78 5.25 9.34
N GLN A 94 -10.07 4.94 9.11
CA GLN A 94 -10.49 3.60 8.71
C GLN A 94 -9.84 3.17 7.39
N GLY A 95 -9.91 4.00 6.36
CA GLY A 95 -9.35 3.68 5.05
C GLY A 95 -7.83 3.48 5.09
N ILE A 96 -7.10 4.32 5.83
CA ILE A 96 -5.65 4.16 6.01
C ILE A 96 -5.33 2.85 6.72
N ARG A 97 -6.04 2.53 7.81
CA ARG A 97 -5.84 1.32 8.58
C ARG A 97 -6.08 0.06 7.74
N GLU A 98 -7.15 0.03 6.97
CA GLU A 98 -7.46 -1.12 6.10
C GLU A 98 -6.45 -1.24 4.93
N ALA A 99 -5.92 -0.14 4.41
CA ALA A 99 -4.86 -0.16 3.41
C ALA A 99 -3.48 -0.58 3.96
N ALA A 100 -3.17 -0.23 5.22
CA ALA A 100 -1.87 -0.49 5.83
C ALA A 100 -1.71 -1.95 6.32
N ARG A 101 -2.77 -2.55 6.85
CA ARG A 101 -2.73 -3.89 7.47
C ARG A 101 -2.23 -5.00 6.55
N PRO A 102 -2.63 -5.10 5.27
CA PRO A 102 -2.10 -6.11 4.38
C PRO A 102 -0.59 -5.98 4.14
N TRP A 103 -0.06 -4.75 4.06
CA TRP A 103 1.37 -4.52 3.94
C TRP A 103 2.12 -4.96 5.20
N LEU A 104 1.60 -4.61 6.38
CA LEU A 104 2.17 -5.04 7.65
C LEU A 104 2.12 -6.57 7.81
N ALA A 105 1.02 -7.21 7.36
CA ALA A 105 0.92 -8.66 7.36
C ALA A 105 2.01 -9.32 6.53
N ARG A 106 2.33 -8.77 5.34
CA ARG A 106 3.42 -9.28 4.50
C ARG A 106 4.78 -9.17 5.19
N VAL A 107 5.06 -8.03 5.82
CA VAL A 107 6.31 -7.83 6.57
C VAL A 107 6.41 -8.82 7.73
N TRP A 108 5.34 -8.98 8.51
CA TRP A 108 5.32 -9.92 9.63
C TRP A 108 5.36 -11.38 9.17
N MET A 109 4.81 -11.71 8.01
CA MET A 109 4.97 -13.05 7.40
C MET A 109 6.43 -13.34 7.06
N GLU A 110 7.20 -12.35 6.56
CA GLU A 110 8.63 -12.52 6.29
C GLU A 110 9.43 -12.72 7.59
N ASP A 111 9.11 -11.94 8.64
CA ASP A 111 9.72 -12.11 9.96
C ASP A 111 9.42 -13.50 10.54
N LEU A 112 8.15 -13.92 10.47
CA LEU A 112 7.71 -15.23 10.95
C LEU A 112 8.34 -16.37 10.13
N ALA A 113 8.49 -16.19 8.82
CA ALA A 113 9.20 -17.13 7.98
C ALA A 113 10.69 -17.25 8.36
N ALA A 114 11.33 -16.18 8.83
CA ALA A 114 12.69 -16.25 9.37
C ALA A 114 12.75 -17.06 10.67
N VAL A 115 11.80 -16.87 11.59
CA VAL A 115 11.70 -17.68 12.83
C VAL A 115 11.47 -19.15 12.50
N LEU A 116 10.56 -19.45 11.56
CA LEU A 116 10.28 -20.80 11.11
C LEU A 116 11.50 -21.47 10.48
N ARG A 117 12.29 -20.75 9.65
CA ARG A 117 13.54 -21.25 9.09
C ARG A 117 14.57 -21.59 10.17
N ASN A 118 14.71 -20.74 11.19
CA ASN A 118 15.61 -21.00 12.31
C ASN A 118 15.17 -22.23 13.13
N TYR A 119 13.88 -22.44 13.29
CA TYR A 119 13.34 -23.66 13.91
C TYR A 119 13.67 -24.89 13.06
N TYR A 120 13.39 -24.84 11.76
CA TYR A 120 13.68 -25.92 10.81
C TYR A 120 15.17 -26.33 10.81
N GLN A 121 16.09 -25.36 10.85
CA GLN A 121 17.53 -25.63 10.88
C GLN A 121 17.93 -26.44 12.13
N ARG A 122 17.21 -26.29 13.25
CA ARG A 122 17.49 -27.03 14.50
C ARG A 122 16.78 -28.38 14.58
N HIS A 123 15.62 -28.52 13.96
CA HIS A 123 14.74 -29.68 14.13
C HIS A 123 14.52 -30.50 12.84
N VAL A 124 15.03 -30.03 11.68
CA VAL A 124 14.86 -30.67 10.36
C VAL A 124 13.38 -30.81 9.93
N SER A 125 12.48 -30.14 10.65
CA SER A 125 11.04 -30.09 10.36
C SER A 125 10.47 -28.75 10.83
N PHE A 126 9.39 -28.31 10.20
CA PHE A 126 8.60 -27.18 10.70
C PHE A 126 7.73 -27.61 11.87
N PRO A 127 7.39 -26.72 12.83
CA PRO A 127 6.57 -27.05 13.98
C PRO A 127 5.15 -27.44 13.57
N ASP A 128 4.48 -28.26 14.35
CA ASP A 128 3.06 -28.60 14.10
C ASP A 128 2.14 -27.42 14.30
N THR A 129 2.50 -26.50 15.19
CA THR A 129 1.76 -25.26 15.47
C THR A 129 2.74 -24.12 15.72
N LEU A 130 2.32 -22.87 15.50
CA LEU A 130 3.17 -21.71 15.82
C LEU A 130 3.45 -21.59 17.33
N THR A 131 2.58 -22.08 18.19
CA THR A 131 2.79 -22.11 19.65
C THR A 131 3.98 -22.96 20.06
N ALA A 132 4.35 -23.97 19.27
CA ALA A 132 5.54 -24.81 19.51
C ALA A 132 6.87 -24.02 19.39
N LEU A 133 6.86 -22.84 18.76
CA LEU A 133 8.02 -21.94 18.73
C LEU A 133 8.34 -21.35 20.13
N GLY A 134 7.37 -21.33 21.03
CA GLY A 134 7.56 -20.90 22.42
C GLY A 134 8.14 -19.48 22.52
N LYS A 135 9.30 -19.37 23.19
CA LYS A 135 10.01 -18.09 23.36
C LYS A 135 10.66 -17.53 22.09
N ASP A 136 10.86 -18.37 21.08
CA ASP A 136 11.44 -17.95 19.80
C ASP A 136 10.43 -17.17 18.95
N LEU A 137 9.13 -17.25 19.25
CA LEU A 137 8.09 -16.46 18.63
C LEU A 137 7.95 -15.10 19.34
N PRO A 138 8.35 -13.99 18.72
CA PRO A 138 8.15 -12.64 19.27
C PRO A 138 6.68 -12.38 19.58
N GLU A 139 6.40 -11.67 20.67
CA GLU A 139 5.03 -11.39 21.10
C GLU A 139 4.23 -10.60 20.03
N SER A 140 4.90 -9.69 19.35
CA SER A 140 4.31 -8.92 18.23
C SER A 140 3.88 -9.78 17.05
N LEU A 141 4.40 -11.00 16.91
CA LEU A 141 4.09 -11.92 15.79
C LEU A 141 3.12 -13.05 16.21
N ARG A 142 2.55 -13.01 17.44
CA ARG A 142 1.59 -14.03 17.86
C ARG A 142 0.23 -13.93 17.19
N VAL A 143 -0.11 -12.74 16.76
CA VAL A 143 -1.36 -12.45 16.04
C VAL A 143 -1.06 -11.67 14.78
N ASP A 144 -1.97 -11.73 13.82
CA ASP A 144 -1.89 -10.94 12.60
C ASP A 144 -2.23 -9.45 12.85
N PRO A 145 -2.06 -8.53 11.89
CA PRO A 145 -2.37 -7.11 12.07
C PRO A 145 -3.84 -6.78 12.35
N TRP A 146 -4.75 -7.73 12.20
CA TRP A 146 -6.16 -7.59 12.61
C TRP A 146 -6.43 -8.13 14.01
N GLY A 147 -5.38 -8.64 14.71
CA GLY A 147 -5.48 -9.21 16.04
C GLY A 147 -6.00 -10.66 16.04
N GLN A 148 -6.00 -11.32 14.89
CA GLN A 148 -6.44 -12.71 14.77
C GLN A 148 -5.23 -13.67 14.75
N PRO A 149 -5.41 -14.94 15.17
CA PRO A 149 -4.39 -15.95 14.99
C PRO A 149 -4.00 -16.09 13.50
N TRP A 150 -2.71 -16.32 13.23
CA TRP A 150 -2.24 -16.68 11.90
C TRP A 150 -2.87 -17.98 11.41
N VAL A 151 -3.20 -18.03 10.14
CA VAL A 151 -3.55 -19.28 9.46
C VAL A 151 -2.23 -19.98 9.12
N TYR A 152 -1.92 -21.03 9.88
CA TYR A 152 -0.70 -21.80 9.71
C TYR A 152 -1.03 -23.28 9.57
N SER A 153 -0.44 -23.93 8.58
CA SER A 153 -0.57 -25.36 8.36
C SER A 153 0.77 -25.95 7.91
N PRO A 154 1.37 -26.84 8.69
CA PRO A 154 2.54 -27.61 8.24
C PRO A 154 2.10 -28.70 7.29
N HIS A 155 2.94 -29.02 6.33
CA HIS A 155 2.72 -30.11 5.37
C HIS A 155 3.85 -31.10 5.40
N ALA A 156 3.51 -32.35 5.68
CA ALA A 156 4.42 -33.48 5.46
C ALA A 156 4.69 -33.64 3.95
N PRO A 157 5.89 -34.09 3.57
CA PRO A 157 6.17 -34.44 2.18
C PRO A 157 5.25 -35.61 1.74
N THR A 158 4.80 -35.58 0.50
CA THR A 158 4.10 -36.70 -0.12
C THR A 158 5.09 -37.80 -0.42
N GLY A 159 4.80 -39.04 -0.01
CA GLY A 159 5.65 -40.20 -0.25
C GLY A 159 6.16 -40.87 1.04
N PHE A 160 7.29 -41.55 0.99
CA PHE A 160 7.80 -42.39 2.11
C PHE A 160 8.33 -41.59 3.32
N ALA A 161 8.57 -40.31 3.21
CA ALA A 161 9.11 -39.48 4.28
C ALA A 161 8.01 -38.74 5.08
N HIS A 162 7.07 -39.47 5.63
CA HIS A 162 5.90 -38.90 6.31
C HIS A 162 6.15 -38.34 7.71
N GLN A 163 7.38 -38.44 8.24
CA GLN A 163 7.63 -38.14 9.66
C GLN A 163 7.96 -36.67 9.94
N PHE A 164 8.25 -35.86 8.92
CA PHE A 164 8.73 -34.49 9.09
C PHE A 164 7.98 -33.51 8.22
N ASN A 165 7.54 -32.39 8.82
CA ASN A 165 6.94 -31.28 8.10
C ASN A 165 8.03 -30.52 7.31
N GLN A 166 8.06 -30.69 5.98
CA GLN A 166 9.08 -30.10 5.10
C GLN A 166 8.60 -28.80 4.43
N ARG A 167 7.32 -28.50 4.52
CA ARG A 167 6.67 -27.30 3.96
C ARG A 167 5.65 -26.78 4.96
N TYR A 168 5.26 -25.52 4.76
CA TYR A 168 4.17 -24.93 5.49
C TYR A 168 3.40 -23.94 4.61
N GLN A 169 2.17 -23.65 5.00
CA GLN A 169 1.39 -22.52 4.50
C GLN A 169 1.23 -21.53 5.65
N LEU A 170 1.32 -20.25 5.33
CA LEU A 170 1.15 -19.16 6.27
C LEU A 170 0.32 -18.06 5.60
N GLY A 171 -0.67 -17.57 6.31
CA GLY A 171 -1.55 -16.51 5.85
C GLY A 171 -2.33 -15.89 6.99
N THR A 172 -3.29 -15.03 6.66
CA THR A 172 -4.19 -14.42 7.63
C THR A 172 -5.62 -14.92 7.42
N THR A 173 -6.48 -14.77 8.42
CA THR A 173 -7.91 -15.13 8.29
C THR A 173 -8.62 -14.32 7.20
N ARG A 174 -8.19 -13.04 7.04
CA ARG A 174 -8.75 -12.14 6.02
C ARG A 174 -8.23 -12.43 4.61
N SER A 175 -7.00 -12.92 4.49
CA SER A 175 -6.33 -13.25 3.24
C SER A 175 -5.47 -14.49 3.42
N PRO A 176 -6.05 -15.69 3.31
CA PRO A 176 -5.30 -16.95 3.48
C PRO A 176 -4.16 -17.12 2.47
N HIS A 177 -4.29 -16.48 1.30
CA HIS A 177 -3.33 -16.52 0.19
C HIS A 177 -2.69 -15.15 -0.06
N LEU A 178 -2.33 -14.45 1.01
CA LEU A 178 -1.64 -13.17 0.88
C LEU A 178 -0.28 -13.39 0.19
N SER A 179 -0.04 -12.66 -0.91
CA SER A 179 1.25 -12.72 -1.62
C SER A 179 2.39 -12.20 -0.74
N LEU A 180 3.59 -12.68 -0.96
CA LEU A 180 4.79 -12.14 -0.31
C LEU A 180 5.01 -10.67 -0.68
N LEU A 181 5.78 -9.95 0.12
CA LEU A 181 6.02 -8.51 -0.06
C LEU A 181 6.57 -8.19 -1.46
N HIS A 182 7.59 -8.93 -1.89
CA HIS A 182 8.19 -8.74 -3.22
C HIS A 182 7.16 -8.92 -4.35
N ASP A 183 6.35 -9.98 -4.30
CA ASP A 183 5.32 -10.24 -5.31
C ASP A 183 4.22 -9.18 -5.30
N ALA A 184 3.86 -8.66 -4.11
CA ALA A 184 2.89 -7.60 -3.99
C ALA A 184 3.36 -6.27 -4.59
N ILE A 185 4.67 -6.02 -4.61
CA ILE A 185 5.28 -4.85 -5.24
C ILE A 185 5.36 -5.04 -6.76
N THR A 186 5.87 -6.19 -7.22
CA THR A 186 6.21 -6.42 -8.63
C THR A 186 5.00 -6.81 -9.49
N ASN A 187 4.08 -7.60 -8.93
CA ASN A 187 2.90 -8.16 -9.62
C ASN A 187 1.59 -7.50 -9.16
N ARG A 188 1.68 -6.24 -8.74
CA ARG A 188 0.55 -5.49 -8.20
C ARG A 188 -0.59 -5.37 -9.22
N ARG A 189 -1.81 -5.67 -8.76
CA ARG A 189 -3.03 -5.45 -9.53
C ARG A 189 -3.75 -4.22 -8.97
N PRO A 190 -4.21 -3.29 -9.84
CA PRO A 190 -5.03 -2.19 -9.38
C PRO A 190 -6.33 -2.72 -8.78
N PRO A 191 -6.92 -2.02 -7.80
CA PRO A 191 -8.26 -2.32 -7.32
C PRO A 191 -9.26 -2.31 -8.48
N ALA A 192 -10.30 -3.13 -8.39
CA ALA A 192 -11.42 -3.03 -9.31
C ALA A 192 -12.13 -1.69 -9.07
N ALA A 193 -12.16 -0.82 -10.07
CA ALA A 193 -12.75 0.51 -10.00
C ALA A 193 -13.70 0.78 -11.19
N GLY A 194 -14.28 -0.27 -11.75
CA GLY A 194 -15.21 -0.19 -12.88
C GLY A 194 -16.63 0.25 -12.51
N TRP A 195 -16.75 1.22 -11.58
CA TRP A 195 -18.05 1.76 -11.17
C TRP A 195 -18.45 2.95 -12.03
N LYS A 196 -19.75 3.04 -12.34
CA LYS A 196 -20.39 4.31 -12.67
C LYS A 196 -20.74 5.00 -11.37
N ILE A 197 -20.21 6.21 -11.17
CA ILE A 197 -20.37 6.95 -9.91
C ILE A 197 -21.24 8.17 -10.19
N THR A 198 -22.23 8.41 -9.30
CA THR A 198 -23.10 9.57 -9.38
C THR A 198 -23.17 10.23 -8.00
N PRO A 199 -22.86 11.53 -7.89
CA PRO A 199 -22.98 12.23 -6.62
C PRO A 199 -24.47 12.39 -6.22
N GLN A 200 -24.73 12.30 -4.92
CA GLN A 200 -26.06 12.46 -4.31
C GLN A 200 -25.91 13.29 -3.05
N ASP A 201 -26.90 14.15 -2.78
CA ASP A 201 -27.01 14.85 -1.51
C ASP A 201 -28.12 14.22 -0.67
N ILE A 202 -27.76 13.73 0.52
CA ILE A 202 -28.73 13.13 1.44
C ILE A 202 -28.70 13.90 2.76
N GLY A 203 -29.74 14.67 3.02
CA GLY A 203 -29.86 15.42 4.27
C GLY A 203 -28.72 16.42 4.50
N GLY A 204 -28.15 16.96 3.44
CA GLY A 204 -27.01 17.89 3.51
C GLY A 204 -25.64 17.23 3.60
N ALA A 205 -25.57 15.90 3.60
CA ALA A 205 -24.32 15.15 3.53
C ALA A 205 -24.07 14.65 2.10
N ARG A 206 -22.85 14.80 1.60
CA ARG A 206 -22.44 14.25 0.30
C ARG A 206 -22.36 12.74 0.38
N ALA A 207 -23.03 12.05 -0.54
CA ALA A 207 -22.99 10.61 -0.73
C ALA A 207 -22.67 10.31 -2.19
N LEU A 208 -22.20 9.10 -2.47
CA LEU A 208 -21.95 8.64 -3.83
C LEU A 208 -22.74 7.37 -4.09
N GLN A 209 -23.40 7.33 -5.21
CA GLN A 209 -24.03 6.12 -5.73
C GLN A 209 -23.02 5.41 -6.63
N PHE A 210 -22.62 4.21 -6.22
CA PHE A 210 -21.73 3.32 -6.99
C PHE A 210 -22.58 2.27 -7.70
N GLN A 211 -22.51 2.24 -9.00
CA GLN A 211 -23.19 1.27 -9.82
C GLN A 211 -22.19 0.42 -10.60
N SER A 212 -22.23 -0.89 -10.39
CA SER A 212 -21.50 -1.89 -11.18
C SER A 212 -22.50 -2.83 -11.87
N VAL A 213 -22.00 -3.81 -12.61
CA VAL A 213 -22.84 -4.84 -13.25
C VAL A 213 -23.63 -5.66 -12.22
N THR A 214 -23.10 -5.81 -11.00
CA THR A 214 -23.62 -6.71 -9.96
C THR A 214 -24.17 -5.98 -8.73
N ALA A 215 -23.88 -4.69 -8.56
CA ALA A 215 -24.23 -3.95 -7.35
C ALA A 215 -24.63 -2.50 -7.65
N ASN A 216 -25.54 -1.99 -6.85
CA ASN A 216 -25.93 -0.59 -6.83
C ASN A 216 -26.01 -0.16 -5.35
N SER A 217 -25.03 0.63 -4.91
CA SER A 217 -24.88 1.00 -3.50
C SER A 217 -24.75 2.50 -3.36
N LEU A 218 -25.55 3.07 -2.45
CA LEU A 218 -25.47 4.46 -2.06
C LEU A 218 -24.68 4.56 -0.76
N ILE A 219 -23.55 5.28 -0.80
CA ILE A 219 -22.55 5.25 0.27
C ILE A 219 -22.13 6.67 0.66
N GLN A 220 -22.08 6.90 1.95
CA GLN A 220 -21.49 8.09 2.56
C GLN A 220 -20.05 7.80 3.02
N PRO A 221 -19.23 8.83 3.29
CA PRO A 221 -17.91 8.63 3.91
C PRO A 221 -18.00 7.73 5.15
N GLY A 222 -17.12 6.73 5.21
CA GLY A 222 -17.14 5.64 6.19
C GLY A 222 -17.84 4.36 5.72
N GLY A 223 -18.70 4.44 4.70
CA GLY A 223 -19.28 3.24 4.08
C GLY A 223 -18.30 2.52 3.15
N THR A 224 -18.66 1.30 2.77
CA THR A 224 -17.79 0.43 1.96
C THR A 224 -18.44 0.00 0.65
N VAL A 225 -17.65 -0.09 -0.41
CA VAL A 225 -18.02 -0.66 -1.71
C VAL A 225 -16.89 -1.59 -2.18
N ASP A 226 -17.23 -2.83 -2.50
CA ASP A 226 -16.29 -3.86 -2.96
C ASP A 226 -15.02 -3.97 -2.09
N GLY A 227 -15.19 -3.85 -0.75
CA GLY A 227 -14.09 -3.89 0.22
C GLY A 227 -13.27 -2.61 0.33
N CYS A 228 -13.64 -1.54 -0.37
CA CYS A 228 -13.01 -0.22 -0.28
C CYS A 228 -13.85 0.70 0.61
N VAL A 229 -13.19 1.43 1.52
CA VAL A 229 -13.82 2.45 2.37
C VAL A 229 -13.88 3.77 1.62
N LEU A 230 -15.04 4.40 1.53
CA LEU A 230 -15.15 5.78 1.03
C LEU A 230 -14.64 6.73 2.11
N MET A 231 -13.47 7.31 1.89
CA MET A 231 -12.78 8.15 2.87
C MET A 231 -13.17 9.61 2.80
N PHE A 232 -13.29 10.14 1.58
CA PHE A 232 -13.53 11.56 1.35
C PHE A 232 -14.21 11.78 0.00
N VAL A 233 -15.09 12.79 -0.08
CA VAL A 233 -15.75 13.24 -1.31
C VAL A 233 -15.39 14.69 -1.57
N GLY A 234 -14.67 14.92 -2.67
CA GLY A 234 -14.31 16.23 -3.20
C GLY A 234 -15.25 16.68 -4.31
N ASP A 235 -14.85 17.73 -5.03
CA ASP A 235 -15.59 18.23 -6.18
C ASP A 235 -15.16 17.44 -7.44
N GLY A 236 -16.04 16.54 -7.91
CA GLY A 236 -15.78 15.68 -9.07
C GLY A 236 -14.84 14.52 -8.81
N TRP A 237 -14.48 14.22 -7.56
CA TRP A 237 -13.61 13.10 -7.21
C TRP A 237 -13.87 12.58 -5.80
N ALA A 238 -13.46 11.35 -5.54
CA ALA A 238 -13.50 10.76 -4.21
C ALA A 238 -12.22 9.99 -3.90
N LEU A 239 -11.84 9.92 -2.61
CA LEU A 239 -10.75 9.11 -2.11
C LEU A 239 -11.30 7.84 -1.49
N LEU A 240 -10.79 6.70 -1.92
CA LEU A 240 -11.11 5.39 -1.38
C LEU A 240 -9.87 4.74 -0.76
N GLY A 241 -10.08 4.04 0.36
CA GLY A 241 -9.11 3.16 0.98
C GLY A 241 -9.45 1.72 0.64
N GLY A 242 -8.73 1.13 -0.32
CA GLY A 242 -8.86 -0.28 -0.68
C GLY A 242 -7.86 -1.17 0.06
N PRO A 243 -7.96 -2.48 -0.11
CA PRO A 243 -6.91 -3.36 0.34
C PRO A 243 -5.61 -2.97 -0.39
N ASP A 244 -4.53 -2.75 0.34
CA ASP A 244 -3.18 -2.45 -0.16
C ASP A 244 -2.92 -1.00 -0.63
N GLN A 245 -3.92 -0.14 -0.83
CA GLN A 245 -3.67 1.24 -1.27
C GLN A 245 -4.83 2.21 -1.03
N LEU A 246 -4.48 3.50 -1.06
CA LEU A 246 -5.44 4.57 -1.27
C LEU A 246 -5.48 4.94 -2.76
N PHE A 247 -6.64 5.27 -3.29
CA PHE A 247 -6.79 5.69 -4.68
C PHE A 247 -7.98 6.62 -4.87
N THR A 248 -7.91 7.44 -5.90
CA THR A 248 -8.98 8.35 -6.28
C THR A 248 -9.80 7.79 -7.44
N VAL A 249 -11.07 8.14 -7.44
CA VAL A 249 -12.01 7.97 -8.56
C VAL A 249 -12.62 9.31 -8.91
N THR A 250 -12.90 9.55 -10.19
CA THR A 250 -13.57 10.76 -10.69
C THR A 250 -14.99 10.45 -11.15
N PHE A 251 -15.89 11.45 -11.08
CA PHE A 251 -17.29 11.33 -11.47
C PHE A 251 -17.86 12.66 -12.00
#